data_2ecc1746cba379b015746dd402074e10
#
_entry.id   2ecc1746cba379b015746dd402074e10
#
_cell.length_a   1.000
_cell.length_b   1.000
_cell.length_c   1.000
_cell.angle_alpha   90.00
_cell.angle_beta   90.00
_cell.angle_gamma   90.00
#
_symmetry.space_group_name_H-M   'P 1'
#
loop_
_entity.id
_entity.type
_entity.pdbx_description
1 polymer ?
#
loop_
_entity_poly.entity_id
_entity_poly.type
_entity_poly.pdbx_seq_one_letter_code
_entity_poly.pdbx_strand_id
1 'polypeptide(L)'
;VEPVVNIDGTIINGSHKNGVHSFLGVPFALPPIGELRWQPPKPWNHPDAEINAKDFKPACMQNNRIVNWYKRLVRDFGSNPNIFKSPEFSEDCLYLNIWKPATTDHNLPVLVYIHGGSNKAGWSYEPNYHGHKIVRKDVILVSIPYRLGVFGFFPHPENKNPNLALLDQILALQLSLIHISEPTRHA
;
A
#
# COMPACT_ATOMS: atom_id res chain seq x y z
N VAL A 1 2.22 -1.30 -23.71
CA VAL A 1 2.83 -0.03 -23.28
C VAL A 1 2.73 0.03 -21.77
N GLU A 2 3.80 0.46 -21.08
CA GLU A 2 3.77 0.66 -19.64
C GLU A 2 2.89 1.90 -19.31
N PRO A 3 2.06 1.80 -18.25
CA PRO A 3 1.19 2.90 -17.88
C PRO A 3 1.95 4.02 -17.18
N VAL A 4 1.61 5.25 -17.51
CA VAL A 4 2.09 6.46 -16.85
C VAL A 4 0.87 7.30 -16.48
N VAL A 5 0.82 7.78 -15.26
CA VAL A 5 -0.21 8.71 -14.80
C VAL A 5 0.43 9.97 -14.22
N ASN A 6 -0.27 11.09 -14.37
CA ASN A 6 0.10 12.36 -13.76
C ASN A 6 -0.96 12.69 -12.69
N ILE A 7 -0.52 12.87 -11.46
CA ILE A 7 -1.37 13.27 -10.34
C ILE A 7 -0.80 14.55 -9.74
N ASP A 8 -1.50 15.67 -9.94
CA ASP A 8 -1.12 16.98 -9.43
C ASP A 8 0.36 17.37 -9.72
N GLY A 9 0.82 17.05 -10.93
CA GLY A 9 2.20 17.32 -11.37
C GLY A 9 3.18 16.17 -11.10
N THR A 10 2.83 15.21 -10.26
CA THR A 10 3.66 14.01 -10.01
C THR A 10 3.47 12.99 -11.11
N ILE A 11 4.55 12.57 -11.76
CA ILE A 11 4.56 11.48 -12.75
C ILE A 11 4.75 10.13 -12.04
N ILE A 12 3.84 9.19 -12.28
CA ILE A 12 3.91 7.84 -11.68
C ILE A 12 4.01 6.81 -12.80
N ASN A 13 5.14 6.12 -12.86
CA ASN A 13 5.41 5.07 -13.84
C ASN A 13 5.07 3.70 -13.26
N GLY A 14 4.11 3.02 -13.86
CA GLY A 14 3.67 1.67 -13.48
C GLY A 14 4.21 0.57 -14.39
N SER A 15 3.69 -0.63 -14.22
CA SER A 15 3.98 -1.81 -15.02
C SER A 15 2.74 -2.33 -15.73
N HIS A 16 2.93 -2.95 -16.90
CA HIS A 16 1.90 -3.70 -17.63
C HIS A 16 2.23 -5.17 -17.69
N LYS A 17 1.31 -6.02 -17.25
CA LYS A 17 1.45 -7.49 -17.37
C LYS A 17 0.10 -8.16 -17.56
N ASN A 18 -0.03 -8.97 -18.60
CA ASN A 18 -1.21 -9.82 -18.85
C ASN A 18 -2.54 -9.07 -18.80
N GLY A 19 -2.64 -7.89 -19.40
CA GLY A 19 -3.85 -7.07 -19.41
C GLY A 19 -4.14 -6.33 -18.09
N VAL A 20 -3.16 -6.26 -17.20
CA VAL A 20 -3.27 -5.53 -15.93
C VAL A 20 -2.20 -4.46 -15.87
N HIS A 21 -2.60 -3.25 -15.51
CA HIS A 21 -1.71 -2.18 -15.08
C HIS A 21 -1.53 -2.24 -13.58
N SER A 22 -0.31 -2.09 -13.09
CA SER A 22 0.00 -2.02 -11.66
C SER A 22 0.90 -0.84 -11.34
N PHE A 23 0.61 -0.19 -10.22
CA PHE A 23 1.43 0.86 -9.63
C PHE A 23 1.72 0.43 -8.19
N LEU A 24 2.96 0.00 -7.95
CA LEU A 24 3.39 -0.60 -6.68
C LEU A 24 4.30 0.36 -5.92
N GLY A 25 3.99 0.58 -4.65
CA GLY A 25 4.79 1.46 -3.80
C GLY A 25 4.57 2.95 -4.09
N VAL A 26 3.34 3.38 -4.25
CA VAL A 26 2.98 4.80 -4.42
C VAL A 26 2.91 5.46 -3.04
N PRO A 27 3.74 6.47 -2.75
CA PRO A 27 3.71 7.14 -1.46
C PRO A 27 2.42 7.95 -1.29
N PHE A 28 1.79 7.87 -0.13
CA PHE A 28 0.64 8.71 0.23
C PHE A 28 0.91 9.62 1.43
N ALA A 29 1.97 9.33 2.18
CA ALA A 29 2.42 10.13 3.31
C ALA A 29 3.95 10.28 3.29
N LEU A 30 4.44 11.31 3.94
CA LEU A 30 5.86 11.45 4.23
C LEU A 30 6.33 10.29 5.13
N PRO A 31 7.57 9.79 4.99
CA PRO A 31 8.10 8.75 5.85
C PRO A 31 7.94 9.10 7.34
N PRO A 32 7.24 8.28 8.15
CA PRO A 32 7.00 8.57 9.56
C PRO A 32 8.19 8.16 10.43
N ILE A 33 9.35 8.72 10.13
CA ILE A 33 10.64 8.44 10.77
C ILE A 33 11.15 9.67 11.54
N GLY A 34 12.11 9.47 12.44
CA GLY A 34 12.72 10.55 13.20
C GLY A 34 11.69 11.37 13.97
N GLU A 35 11.61 12.66 13.72
CA GLU A 35 10.67 13.57 14.36
C GLU A 35 9.21 13.35 13.95
N LEU A 36 8.97 12.67 12.82
CA LEU A 36 7.62 12.29 12.36
C LEU A 36 7.15 10.96 12.96
N ARG A 37 8.01 10.22 13.64
CA ARG A 37 7.58 9.03 14.41
C ARG A 37 6.57 9.46 15.45
N TRP A 38 5.50 8.69 15.60
CA TRP A 38 4.37 8.98 16.49
C TRP A 38 3.65 10.30 16.24
N GLN A 39 3.83 10.90 15.08
CA GLN A 39 3.04 12.04 14.63
C GLN A 39 1.92 11.59 13.67
N PRO A 40 0.82 12.34 13.57
CA PRO A 40 -0.15 12.15 12.49
C PRO A 40 0.53 12.11 11.13
N PRO A 41 0.06 11.29 10.18
CA PRO A 41 0.68 11.21 8.87
C PRO A 41 0.56 12.57 8.17
N LYS A 42 1.64 12.98 7.53
CA LYS A 42 1.65 14.17 6.67
C LYS A 42 1.49 13.72 5.22
N PRO A 43 0.57 14.33 4.45
CA PRO A 43 0.41 13.98 3.04
C PRO A 43 1.73 14.10 2.28
N TRP A 44 1.99 13.12 1.42
CA TRP A 44 3.06 13.21 0.45
C TRP A 44 2.60 14.14 -0.69
N ASN A 45 3.29 15.25 -0.89
CA ASN A 45 2.99 16.20 -1.94
C ASN A 45 4.31 16.75 -2.48
N HIS A 46 4.73 16.23 -3.63
CA HIS A 46 5.93 16.65 -4.33
C HIS A 46 5.59 16.82 -5.82
N PRO A 47 5.01 17.97 -6.21
CA PRO A 47 4.82 18.29 -7.61
C PRO A 47 6.18 18.26 -8.32
N ASP A 48 6.17 17.90 -9.60
CA ASP A 48 7.38 17.69 -10.43
C ASP A 48 8.24 16.46 -10.05
N ALA A 49 7.81 15.65 -9.08
CA ALA A 49 8.47 14.37 -8.81
C ALA A 49 8.12 13.32 -9.86
N GLU A 50 9.07 12.41 -10.10
CA GLU A 50 8.86 11.20 -10.88
C GLU A 50 9.02 9.97 -10.00
N ILE A 51 7.99 9.12 -9.95
CA ILE A 51 7.96 7.91 -9.12
C ILE A 51 8.02 6.68 -10.02
N ASN A 52 8.99 5.82 -9.78
CA ASN A 52 9.03 4.48 -10.35
C ASN A 52 8.23 3.53 -9.45
N ALA A 53 6.94 3.34 -9.77
CA ALA A 53 5.99 2.52 -9.01
C ALA A 53 5.89 1.10 -9.59
N LYS A 54 7.03 0.40 -9.74
CA LYS A 54 7.10 -0.94 -10.32
C LYS A 54 7.35 -2.04 -9.28
N ASP A 55 7.79 -1.66 -8.07
CA ASP A 55 8.18 -2.58 -7.02
C ASP A 55 7.49 -2.25 -5.70
N PHE A 56 7.18 -3.30 -4.93
CA PHE A 56 6.69 -3.12 -3.57
C PHE A 56 7.74 -2.42 -2.71
N LYS A 57 7.25 -1.54 -1.83
CA LYS A 57 8.06 -0.88 -0.80
C LYS A 57 8.02 -1.68 0.51
N PRO A 58 8.89 -1.39 1.47
CA PRO A 58 8.92 -2.13 2.73
C PRO A 58 7.57 -2.18 3.42
N ALA A 59 7.28 -3.30 4.06
CA ALA A 59 6.14 -3.44 4.96
C ALA A 59 6.38 -2.70 6.27
N CYS A 60 5.31 -2.27 6.94
CA CYS A 60 5.43 -1.54 8.20
C CYS A 60 6.11 -2.39 9.28
N MET A 61 6.90 -1.74 10.13
CA MET A 61 7.71 -2.34 11.17
C MET A 61 6.88 -3.26 12.06
N GLN A 62 7.30 -4.49 12.18
CA GLN A 62 6.61 -5.57 12.90
C GLN A 62 7.58 -6.71 13.21
N ASN A 63 7.15 -7.68 13.99
CA ASN A 63 7.90 -8.91 14.19
C ASN A 63 7.64 -9.94 13.06
N ASN A 64 8.40 -11.02 13.06
CA ASN A 64 8.31 -12.07 12.04
C ASN A 64 7.14 -13.05 12.19
N ARG A 65 6.11 -12.74 12.99
CA ARG A 65 5.01 -13.67 13.28
C ARG A 65 4.29 -14.16 12.02
N ILE A 66 3.92 -13.25 11.13
CA ILE A 66 3.22 -13.60 9.89
C ILE A 66 4.17 -14.31 8.91
N VAL A 67 5.41 -13.86 8.80
CA VAL A 67 6.43 -14.53 7.98
C VAL A 67 6.62 -15.99 8.44
N ASN A 68 6.74 -16.21 9.74
CA ASN A 68 6.90 -17.56 10.31
C ASN A 68 5.65 -18.42 10.08
N TRP A 69 4.46 -17.81 10.12
CA TRP A 69 3.22 -18.49 9.80
C TRP A 69 3.19 -18.95 8.33
N TYR A 70 3.54 -18.07 7.38
CA TYR A 70 3.64 -18.44 5.96
C TYR A 70 4.67 -19.55 5.72
N LYS A 71 5.85 -19.46 6.33
CA LYS A 71 6.89 -20.51 6.21
C LYS A 71 6.42 -21.84 6.75
N ARG A 72 5.66 -21.83 7.85
CA ARG A 72 5.05 -23.05 8.41
C ARG A 72 4.02 -23.62 7.42
N LEU A 73 3.11 -22.77 6.93
CA LEU A 73 2.09 -23.17 5.98
C LEU A 73 2.70 -23.84 4.73
N VAL A 74 3.71 -23.21 4.14
CA VAL A 74 4.42 -23.77 2.98
C VAL A 74 5.01 -25.16 3.28
N ARG A 75 5.59 -25.33 4.47
CA ARG A 75 6.13 -26.62 4.93
C ARG A 75 5.03 -27.67 5.12
N ASP A 76 3.93 -27.29 5.75
CA ASP A 76 2.82 -28.18 6.06
C ASP A 76 2.14 -28.69 4.77
N PHE A 77 2.21 -27.90 3.69
CA PHE A 77 1.80 -28.30 2.34
C PHE A 77 2.91 -29.02 1.55
N GLY A 78 3.98 -29.46 2.19
CA GLY A 78 5.03 -30.28 1.58
C GLY A 78 6.01 -29.52 0.69
N SER A 79 6.05 -28.19 0.76
CA SER A 79 6.94 -27.35 -0.05
C SER A 79 8.10 -26.76 0.78
N ASN A 80 9.15 -26.30 0.08
CA ASN A 80 10.29 -25.68 0.73
C ASN A 80 9.91 -24.29 1.30
N PRO A 81 10.03 -24.05 2.61
CA PRO A 81 9.70 -22.77 3.22
C PRO A 81 10.48 -21.56 2.67
N ASN A 82 11.65 -21.81 2.05
CA ASN A 82 12.48 -20.73 1.49
C ASN A 82 11.93 -20.14 0.17
N ILE A 83 10.90 -20.75 -0.43
CA ILE A 83 10.20 -20.14 -1.56
C ILE A 83 9.40 -18.91 -1.14
N PHE A 84 9.01 -18.83 0.14
CA PHE A 84 8.37 -17.64 0.69
C PHE A 84 9.43 -16.59 1.00
N LYS A 85 9.37 -15.48 0.26
CA LYS A 85 10.24 -14.33 0.48
C LYS A 85 9.58 -13.38 1.49
N SER A 86 10.26 -13.16 2.61
CA SER A 86 9.86 -12.13 3.58
C SER A 86 9.98 -10.75 2.96
N PRO A 87 9.01 -9.84 3.20
CA PRO A 87 9.21 -8.44 2.88
C PRO A 87 10.33 -7.85 3.76
N GLU A 88 10.91 -6.78 3.32
CA GLU A 88 11.67 -5.88 4.17
C GLU A 88 10.70 -5.17 5.13
N PHE A 89 11.10 -4.94 6.38
CA PHE A 89 10.34 -4.17 7.36
C PHE A 89 11.00 -2.83 7.63
N SER A 90 10.21 -1.76 7.60
CA SER A 90 10.70 -0.40 7.85
C SER A 90 9.62 0.45 8.52
N GLU A 91 10.04 1.49 9.23
CA GLU A 91 9.12 2.56 9.63
C GLU A 91 8.69 3.40 8.43
N ASP A 92 9.56 3.53 7.42
CA ASP A 92 9.22 4.12 6.11
C ASP A 92 8.42 3.10 5.30
N CYS A 93 7.09 3.11 5.46
CA CYS A 93 6.20 2.05 4.95
C CYS A 93 4.85 2.55 4.40
N LEU A 94 4.62 3.85 4.34
CA LEU A 94 3.32 4.40 3.95
C LEU A 94 3.21 4.56 2.42
N TYR A 95 3.17 3.41 1.74
CA TYR A 95 3.09 3.27 0.29
C TYR A 95 1.92 2.35 -0.07
N LEU A 96 0.99 2.81 -0.87
CA LEU A 96 -0.12 2.00 -1.37
C LEU A 96 0.23 1.31 -2.69
N ASN A 97 -0.57 0.31 -3.04
CA ASN A 97 -0.44 -0.41 -4.31
C ASN A 97 -1.76 -0.40 -5.05
N ILE A 98 -1.70 -0.23 -6.36
CA ILE A 98 -2.87 -0.13 -7.23
C ILE A 98 -2.73 -1.15 -8.35
N TRP A 99 -3.81 -1.89 -8.59
CA TRP A 99 -3.99 -2.71 -9.79
C TRP A 99 -5.27 -2.31 -10.50
N LYS A 100 -5.23 -2.21 -11.81
CA LYS A 100 -6.40 -1.93 -12.62
C LYS A 100 -6.36 -2.72 -13.93
N PRO A 101 -7.50 -3.02 -14.56
CA PRO A 101 -7.52 -3.55 -15.92
C PRO A 101 -6.83 -2.59 -16.88
N ALA A 102 -6.13 -3.12 -17.87
CA ALA A 102 -5.57 -2.32 -18.96
C ALA A 102 -6.67 -2.03 -20.00
N THR A 103 -7.72 -1.36 -19.57
CA THR A 103 -8.88 -0.96 -20.38
C THR A 103 -8.95 0.56 -20.50
N THR A 104 -9.70 1.04 -21.47
CA THR A 104 -10.04 2.46 -21.64
C THR A 104 -11.28 2.89 -20.84
N ASP A 105 -11.96 1.96 -20.18
CA ASP A 105 -13.12 2.28 -19.34
C ASP A 105 -12.70 3.11 -18.13
N HIS A 106 -13.42 4.21 -17.92
CA HIS A 106 -13.05 5.22 -16.94
C HIS A 106 -13.83 5.15 -15.61
N ASN A 107 -14.95 4.44 -15.55
CA ASN A 107 -15.85 4.40 -14.40
C ASN A 107 -15.84 3.04 -13.69
N LEU A 108 -14.65 2.49 -13.44
CA LEU A 108 -14.54 1.22 -12.74
C LEU A 108 -14.70 1.41 -11.22
N PRO A 109 -15.41 0.50 -10.54
CA PRO A 109 -15.50 0.53 -9.10
C PRO A 109 -14.11 0.32 -8.46
N VAL A 110 -13.86 1.04 -7.37
CA VAL A 110 -12.62 0.94 -6.60
C VAL A 110 -12.87 0.11 -5.36
N LEU A 111 -12.13 -0.99 -5.23
CA LEU A 111 -12.07 -1.83 -4.04
C LEU A 111 -10.83 -1.45 -3.24
N VAL A 112 -11.01 -0.92 -2.04
CA VAL A 112 -9.90 -0.64 -1.13
C VAL A 112 -9.74 -1.82 -0.16
N TYR A 113 -8.55 -2.40 -0.13
CA TYR A 113 -8.20 -3.50 0.76
C TYR A 113 -7.34 -3.01 1.93
N ILE A 114 -7.80 -3.28 3.14
CA ILE A 114 -7.11 -3.01 4.40
C ILE A 114 -6.73 -4.35 5.02
N HIS A 115 -5.43 -4.63 5.17
CA HIS A 115 -4.98 -5.94 5.64
C HIS A 115 -5.28 -6.17 7.13
N GLY A 116 -5.44 -7.44 7.50
CA GLY A 116 -5.58 -7.88 8.88
C GLY A 116 -4.22 -8.09 9.56
N GLY A 117 -4.25 -8.64 10.79
CA GLY A 117 -3.07 -8.97 11.59
C GLY A 117 -3.13 -8.43 13.01
N SER A 118 -4.35 -8.14 13.49
CA SER A 118 -4.62 -7.67 14.86
C SER A 118 -3.86 -6.38 15.21
N ASN A 119 -3.69 -5.48 14.23
CA ASN A 119 -2.96 -4.21 14.36
C ASN A 119 -1.49 -4.36 14.76
N LYS A 120 -0.93 -5.56 14.70
CA LYS A 120 0.44 -5.87 15.15
C LYS A 120 1.33 -6.44 14.05
N ALA A 121 0.74 -6.98 12.98
CA ALA A 121 1.45 -7.65 11.92
C ALA A 121 0.64 -7.65 10.62
N GLY A 122 1.25 -8.12 9.51
CA GLY A 122 0.67 -8.16 8.20
C GLY A 122 1.17 -7.03 7.30
N TRP A 123 0.86 -7.10 6.02
CA TRP A 123 1.18 -6.06 5.04
C TRP A 123 0.22 -6.09 3.87
N SER A 124 0.11 -4.99 3.15
CA SER A 124 -0.88 -4.78 2.10
C SER A 124 -0.69 -5.66 0.86
N TYR A 125 0.49 -6.21 0.66
CA TYR A 125 0.84 -7.05 -0.49
C TYR A 125 1.27 -8.48 -0.10
N GLU A 126 0.69 -9.03 0.97
CA GLU A 126 0.83 -10.46 1.24
C GLU A 126 0.46 -11.27 -0.01
N PRO A 127 1.06 -12.47 -0.23
CA PRO A 127 0.89 -13.20 -1.50
C PRO A 127 -0.57 -13.40 -1.95
N ASN A 128 -1.48 -13.49 -0.99
CA ASN A 128 -2.91 -13.68 -1.24
C ASN A 128 -3.66 -12.41 -1.70
N TYR A 129 -3.03 -11.24 -1.57
CA TYR A 129 -3.69 -9.94 -1.76
C TYR A 129 -3.22 -9.20 -3.02
N HIS A 130 -2.49 -9.89 -3.90
CA HIS A 130 -2.09 -9.32 -5.19
C HIS A 130 -3.29 -9.19 -6.12
N GLY A 131 -3.46 -8.01 -6.73
CA GLY A 131 -4.65 -7.64 -7.48
C GLY A 131 -4.84 -8.29 -8.86
N HIS A 132 -3.84 -8.96 -9.43
CA HIS A 132 -3.85 -9.43 -10.82
C HIS A 132 -5.06 -10.30 -11.21
N LYS A 133 -5.67 -11.02 -10.27
CA LYS A 133 -6.82 -11.87 -10.55
C LYS A 133 -8.14 -11.12 -10.41
N ILE A 134 -8.29 -10.34 -9.33
CA ILE A 134 -9.56 -9.68 -9.02
C ILE A 134 -9.87 -8.55 -10.01
N VAL A 135 -8.86 -7.81 -10.46
CA VAL A 135 -9.07 -6.71 -11.41
C VAL A 135 -9.55 -7.16 -12.79
N ARG A 136 -9.47 -8.46 -13.11
CA ARG A 136 -10.10 -9.04 -14.32
C ARG A 136 -11.63 -9.06 -14.25
N LYS A 137 -12.21 -8.65 -13.13
CA LYS A 137 -13.66 -8.47 -12.92
C LYS A 137 -14.08 -7.00 -13.05
N ASP A 138 -13.30 -6.22 -13.81
CA ASP A 138 -13.56 -4.80 -14.08
C ASP A 138 -13.67 -3.95 -12.81
N VAL A 139 -12.76 -4.19 -11.87
CA VAL A 139 -12.59 -3.39 -10.66
C VAL A 139 -11.15 -2.88 -10.55
N ILE A 140 -10.96 -1.76 -9.89
CA ILE A 140 -9.64 -1.30 -9.46
C ILE A 140 -9.42 -1.77 -8.03
N LEU A 141 -8.27 -2.39 -7.74
CA LEU A 141 -7.87 -2.73 -6.38
C LEU A 141 -6.82 -1.73 -5.89
N VAL A 142 -7.06 -1.17 -4.72
CA VAL A 142 -6.08 -0.38 -3.97
C VAL A 142 -5.81 -1.08 -2.64
N SER A 143 -4.58 -1.51 -2.39
CA SER A 143 -4.20 -2.06 -1.09
C SER A 143 -3.39 -1.04 -0.31
N ILE A 144 -3.79 -0.79 0.93
CA ILE A 144 -3.20 0.24 1.77
C ILE A 144 -2.53 -0.35 3.00
N PRO A 145 -1.32 0.13 3.35
CA PRO A 145 -0.67 -0.16 4.62
C PRO A 145 -1.15 0.82 5.69
N TYR A 146 -0.79 0.53 6.93
CA TYR A 146 -0.89 1.43 8.08
C TYR A 146 0.14 1.03 9.13
N ARG A 147 0.59 1.97 9.94
CA ARG A 147 1.56 1.69 11.00
C ARG A 147 1.00 0.71 12.01
N LEU A 148 1.85 -0.18 12.52
CA LEU A 148 1.47 -1.33 13.34
C LEU A 148 2.06 -1.24 14.74
N GLY A 149 1.43 -1.92 15.69
CA GLY A 149 1.92 -2.07 17.05
C GLY A 149 2.23 -0.72 17.71
N VAL A 150 3.38 -0.61 18.35
CA VAL A 150 3.79 0.61 19.05
C VAL A 150 3.95 1.82 18.14
N PHE A 151 4.20 1.63 16.85
CA PHE A 151 4.34 2.74 15.89
C PHE A 151 3.01 3.34 15.46
N GLY A 152 1.94 2.54 15.46
CA GLY A 152 0.59 2.98 15.08
C GLY A 152 -0.36 3.22 16.24
N PHE A 153 -0.11 2.58 17.39
CA PHE A 153 -1.01 2.53 18.54
C PHE A 153 -0.22 2.69 19.84
N PHE A 154 0.35 3.88 20.07
CA PHE A 154 1.13 4.16 21.27
C PHE A 154 0.38 5.13 22.19
N PRO A 155 -0.29 4.62 23.24
CA PRO A 155 -0.93 5.45 24.25
C PRO A 155 0.14 6.06 25.17
N HIS A 156 0.56 7.28 24.90
CA HIS A 156 1.47 8.03 25.76
C HIS A 156 0.80 9.35 26.18
N PRO A 157 0.97 9.84 27.42
CA PRO A 157 0.34 11.06 27.89
C PRO A 157 0.61 12.30 27.02
N GLU A 158 1.77 12.36 26.39
CA GLU A 158 2.15 13.44 25.48
C GLU A 158 1.66 13.22 24.04
N ASN A 159 1.18 12.02 23.72
CA ASN A 159 0.67 11.69 22.39
C ASN A 159 -0.82 12.00 22.30
N LYS A 160 -1.16 13.13 21.70
CA LYS A 160 -2.56 13.57 21.53
C LYS A 160 -3.38 12.65 20.60
N ASN A 161 -2.73 11.83 19.79
CA ASN A 161 -3.36 10.95 18.80
C ASN A 161 -2.83 9.51 18.92
N PRO A 162 -3.35 8.71 19.85
CA PRO A 162 -2.87 7.34 20.07
C PRO A 162 -3.20 6.37 18.92
N ASN A 163 -4.12 6.74 18.01
CA ASN A 163 -4.59 5.91 16.88
C ASN A 163 -4.01 6.39 15.54
N LEU A 164 -2.70 6.50 15.44
CA LEU A 164 -2.01 6.97 14.22
C LEU A 164 -2.27 6.07 13.02
N ALA A 165 -2.38 4.76 13.25
CA ALA A 165 -2.69 3.80 12.20
C ALA A 165 -4.05 4.04 11.54
N LEU A 166 -5.04 4.50 12.29
CA LEU A 166 -6.34 4.88 11.71
C LEU A 166 -6.22 6.15 10.86
N LEU A 167 -5.40 7.12 11.30
CA LEU A 167 -5.12 8.32 10.52
C LEU A 167 -4.39 7.99 9.22
N ASP A 168 -3.46 7.01 9.24
CA ASP A 168 -2.80 6.51 8.03
C ASP A 168 -3.83 5.95 7.03
N GLN A 169 -4.79 5.16 7.50
CA GLN A 169 -5.87 4.61 6.67
C GLN A 169 -6.76 5.71 6.08
N ILE A 170 -7.14 6.70 6.89
CA ILE A 170 -7.94 7.84 6.44
C ILE A 170 -7.22 8.61 5.33
N LEU A 171 -5.93 8.90 5.52
CA LEU A 171 -5.15 9.62 4.51
C LEU A 171 -5.02 8.81 3.19
N ALA A 172 -4.79 7.51 3.29
CA ALA A 172 -4.74 6.63 2.12
C ALA A 172 -6.09 6.57 1.38
N LEU A 173 -7.21 6.53 2.11
CA LEU A 173 -8.55 6.57 1.54
C LEU A 173 -8.83 7.89 0.84
N GLN A 174 -8.42 9.02 1.41
CA GLN A 174 -8.57 10.34 0.80
C GLN A 174 -7.86 10.39 -0.56
N LEU A 175 -6.62 9.92 -0.63
CA LEU A 175 -5.89 9.84 -1.90
C LEU A 175 -6.60 8.94 -2.91
N SER A 176 -7.08 7.77 -2.47
CA SER A 176 -7.77 6.80 -3.34
C SER A 176 -9.05 7.37 -3.94
N LEU A 177 -9.82 8.12 -3.14
CA LEU A 177 -11.07 8.73 -3.60
C LEU A 177 -10.85 9.91 -4.55
N ILE A 178 -9.88 10.77 -4.27
CA ILE A 178 -9.66 12.01 -5.03
C ILE A 178 -8.98 11.72 -6.37
N HIS A 179 -7.97 10.84 -6.40
CA HIS A 179 -7.08 10.70 -7.57
C HIS A 179 -7.29 9.41 -8.37
N ILE A 180 -7.89 8.38 -7.79
CA ILE A 180 -8.03 7.07 -8.45
C ILE A 180 -9.44 6.88 -9.01
N SER A 181 -10.46 7.34 -8.29
CA SER A 181 -11.86 7.24 -8.71
C SER A 181 -12.34 8.37 -9.62
N GLU A 182 -11.67 9.53 -9.62
CA GLU A 182 -12.03 10.70 -10.43
C GLU A 182 -10.84 11.30 -11.21
N PRO A 183 -10.19 10.57 -12.12
CA PRO A 183 -9.02 11.09 -12.85
C PRO A 183 -9.35 12.22 -13.86
N THR A 184 -10.60 12.63 -14.00
CA THR A 184 -11.05 13.55 -15.07
C THR A 184 -11.53 14.92 -14.60
N ARG A 185 -11.43 15.27 -13.32
CA ARG A 185 -11.91 16.59 -12.86
C ARG A 185 -10.92 17.74 -13.03
N HIS A 186 -9.68 17.47 -13.51
CA HIS A 186 -8.66 18.50 -13.73
C HIS A 186 -8.00 18.33 -15.11
N ALA A 187 -8.80 18.49 -16.17
CA ALA A 187 -8.29 18.73 -17.52
C ALA A 187 -8.80 20.11 -18.00
#